data_b1674a60850fd91f5d77618e9da3d830
#
_entry.id   b1674a60850fd91f5d77618e9da3d830
#
_cell.length_a   1.000
_cell.length_b   1.000
_cell.length_c   1.000
_cell.angle_alpha   90.00
_cell.angle_beta   90.00
_cell.angle_gamma   90.00
#
_symmetry.space_group_name_H-M   'P 1'
#
loop_
_entity.id
_entity.type
_entity.pdbx_description
1 polymer ?
#
loop_
_entity_poly.entity_id
_entity_poly.type
_entity_poly.pdbx_seq_one_letter_code
_entity_poly.pdbx_strand_id
1 'polypeptide(L)'
;EYLDNKISFIRVIPWNWVTKKGTAGDTQSMNNNWFYKWSNNGSSDMSREYTPMAWGKGAADDLNDIEIIKQKYKSTHLLAFNEPDNCNDQSGQYGNMCVVDTSLVYYKNLLKTGLRMVSPATRQGEVFSWLNEFNYKAENQEIRIDVIAVHWYDWTSNPENSPNANPQDIYNRFVNYLENVYNLYGLPIWITEFNANRYRNEWVHRQFLQLALPYLEETEYIERYSFFPPVTDQADFFDENNNYTQIGEFYSNFNSTKSMAENEYASPSNLNSNDYEFTQTECNPNNAFLSNHEIESQKEITIYPNPSNDYVFIEFDQEITDLKILNIEGRIIKKLRPVEYINVSFLNKGIYFLKVNDHFIKFIKK
;
A
#
# COMPACT_ATOMS: atom_id res chain seq x y z
N GLU A 1 15.83 -22.18 -0.22
CA GLU A 1 15.44 -21.27 0.92
C GLU A 1 15.07 -19.88 0.44
N TYR A 2 15.80 -19.34 -0.52
CA TYR A 2 15.51 -18.01 -1.09
C TYR A 2 14.20 -17.97 -1.88
N LEU A 3 13.87 -19.03 -2.58
CA LEU A 3 12.66 -19.17 -3.39
C LEU A 3 11.39 -19.20 -2.54
N ASP A 4 11.44 -19.80 -1.37
CA ASP A 4 10.31 -19.88 -0.42
C ASP A 4 9.87 -18.50 0.11
N ASN A 5 10.73 -17.49 -0.02
CA ASN A 5 10.45 -16.14 0.44
C ASN A 5 9.99 -15.18 -0.68
N LYS A 6 10.04 -15.60 -1.94
CA LYS A 6 9.73 -14.71 -3.08
C LYS A 6 8.25 -14.41 -3.23
N ILE A 7 7.39 -15.42 -3.15
CA ILE A 7 5.94 -15.21 -3.26
C ILE A 7 5.22 -16.19 -2.35
N SER A 8 4.72 -15.71 -1.22
CA SER A 8 3.85 -16.50 -0.36
C SER A 8 2.39 -16.43 -0.78
N PHE A 9 1.97 -15.35 -1.42
CA PHE A 9 0.64 -15.20 -2.03
C PHE A 9 0.63 -14.00 -2.98
N ILE A 10 -0.30 -14.00 -3.92
CA ILE A 10 -0.58 -12.85 -4.80
C ILE A 10 -1.81 -12.13 -4.26
N ARG A 11 -1.69 -10.84 -4.07
CA ARG A 11 -2.80 -9.98 -3.69
C ARG A 11 -3.10 -9.02 -4.85
N VAL A 12 -4.28 -9.13 -5.41
CA VAL A 12 -4.78 -8.19 -6.42
C VAL A 12 -5.52 -7.08 -5.71
N ILE A 13 -5.07 -5.85 -5.89
CA ILE A 13 -5.63 -4.67 -5.24
C ILE A 13 -5.96 -3.64 -6.31
N PRO A 14 -7.16 -3.03 -6.29
CA PRO A 14 -7.50 -1.95 -7.21
C PRO A 14 -6.78 -0.67 -6.78
N TRP A 15 -5.67 -0.37 -7.42
CA TRP A 15 -4.84 0.82 -7.14
C TRP A 15 -5.51 2.15 -7.43
N ASN A 16 -6.54 2.15 -8.26
CA ASN A 16 -7.20 3.33 -8.78
C ASN A 16 -7.98 4.16 -7.75
N TRP A 17 -8.03 3.75 -6.49
CA TRP A 17 -8.75 4.46 -5.44
C TRP A 17 -7.84 5.19 -4.45
N VAL A 18 -6.55 4.85 -4.39
CA VAL A 18 -5.59 5.47 -3.45
C VAL A 18 -4.95 6.68 -4.09
N THR A 19 -4.97 7.81 -3.37
CA THR A 19 -4.33 9.07 -3.79
C THR A 19 -2.98 9.26 -3.11
N LYS A 20 -2.18 10.23 -3.60
CA LYS A 20 -0.87 10.54 -3.02
C LYS A 20 -0.98 11.08 -1.60
N LYS A 21 -1.97 11.94 -1.33
CA LYS A 21 -2.18 12.57 -0.02
C LYS A 21 -2.74 11.60 1.01
N GLY A 22 -2.06 11.47 2.14
CA GLY A 22 -2.47 10.69 3.30
C GLY A 22 -2.28 11.42 4.61
N THR A 23 -2.41 10.71 5.74
CA THR A 23 -2.14 11.26 7.07
C THR A 23 -1.24 10.36 7.89
N ALA A 24 -0.31 10.96 8.61
CA ALA A 24 0.42 10.36 9.70
C ALA A 24 -0.47 10.41 10.94
N GLY A 25 -0.94 9.24 11.39
CA GLY A 25 -2.01 9.10 12.38
C GLY A 25 -3.39 8.90 11.74
N ASP A 26 -4.32 8.37 12.53
CA ASP A 26 -5.71 8.14 12.11
C ASP A 26 -6.54 9.43 12.22
N THR A 27 -6.20 10.41 11.40
CA THR A 27 -6.91 11.68 11.35
C THR A 27 -8.03 11.59 10.34
N GLN A 28 -9.27 11.55 10.82
CA GLN A 28 -10.45 11.61 9.98
C GLN A 28 -10.68 13.03 9.44
N SER A 29 -11.53 13.15 8.45
CA SER A 29 -11.95 14.44 7.87
C SER A 29 -10.88 15.21 7.09
N MET A 30 -9.73 14.60 6.75
CA MET A 30 -8.67 15.26 5.99
C MET A 30 -8.76 15.03 4.47
N ASN A 31 -9.89 14.52 3.97
CA ASN A 31 -10.09 14.21 2.56
C ASN A 31 -8.90 13.42 1.98
N ASN A 32 -8.54 12.38 2.70
CA ASN A 32 -7.48 11.44 2.34
C ASN A 32 -8.05 10.02 2.32
N ASN A 33 -7.50 9.16 1.49
CA ASN A 33 -7.95 7.77 1.41
C ASN A 33 -6.88 6.74 1.79
N TRP A 34 -5.82 7.19 2.44
CA TRP A 34 -4.89 6.33 3.16
C TRP A 34 -4.33 7.02 4.41
N PHE A 35 -3.92 6.22 5.36
CA PHE A 35 -3.25 6.66 6.58
C PHE A 35 -2.39 5.54 7.15
N TYR A 36 -1.47 5.90 8.01
CA TYR A 36 -0.72 4.95 8.83
C TYR A 36 -0.68 5.40 10.28
N LYS A 37 -0.35 4.47 11.14
CA LYS A 37 0.05 4.73 12.53
C LYS A 37 1.42 4.10 12.70
N TRP A 38 2.16 4.52 13.70
CA TRP A 38 3.45 3.91 14.01
C TRP A 38 3.30 2.49 14.60
N SER A 39 2.50 1.67 13.99
CA SER A 39 2.19 0.30 14.44
C SER A 39 1.55 -0.55 13.34
N ASN A 40 1.30 -1.84 13.66
CA ASN A 40 0.50 -2.75 12.83
C ASN A 40 -0.98 -2.83 13.27
N ASN A 41 -1.43 -2.04 14.25
CA ASN A 41 -2.75 -2.17 14.92
C ASN A 41 -3.91 -1.42 14.24
N GLY A 42 -3.73 -0.86 13.07
CA GLY A 42 -4.82 -0.20 12.33
C GLY A 42 -5.58 -1.16 11.44
N SER A 43 -6.68 -0.67 10.89
CA SER A 43 -7.49 -1.38 9.91
C SER A 43 -8.00 -0.43 8.84
N SER A 44 -8.02 -0.92 7.60
CA SER A 44 -8.68 -0.21 6.49
C SER A 44 -10.20 -0.26 6.66
N ASP A 45 -10.85 0.78 6.19
CA ASP A 45 -12.31 0.83 6.00
C ASP A 45 -12.66 0.88 4.50
N MET A 46 -13.93 1.16 4.17
CA MET A 46 -14.36 1.24 2.77
C MET A 46 -13.79 2.44 2.02
N SER A 47 -13.45 3.50 2.73
CA SER A 47 -13.00 4.79 2.18
C SER A 47 -11.49 5.02 2.29
N ARG A 48 -10.82 4.37 3.26
CA ARG A 48 -9.41 4.62 3.55
C ARG A 48 -8.61 3.33 3.71
N GLU A 49 -7.46 3.28 3.06
CA GLU A 49 -6.45 2.25 3.27
C GLU A 49 -5.66 2.53 4.56
N TYR A 50 -5.57 1.56 5.42
CA TYR A 50 -4.57 1.52 6.47
C TYR A 50 -3.28 0.89 5.95
N THR A 51 -2.19 1.62 5.98
CA THR A 51 -0.87 1.09 5.68
C THR A 51 -0.19 0.66 6.99
N PRO A 52 -0.02 -0.64 7.26
CA PRO A 52 0.65 -1.10 8.46
C PRO A 52 2.12 -0.69 8.48
N MET A 53 2.66 -0.47 9.69
CA MET A 53 4.08 -0.23 9.92
C MET A 53 4.64 -1.30 10.85
N ALA A 54 5.74 -1.91 10.44
CA ALA A 54 6.62 -2.63 11.35
C ALA A 54 7.58 -1.61 11.99
N TRP A 55 7.11 -0.93 13.06
CA TRP A 55 7.82 0.21 13.66
C TRP A 55 9.27 -0.08 14.02
N GLY A 56 9.56 -1.30 14.45
CA GLY A 56 10.90 -1.75 14.80
C GLY A 56 10.99 -3.28 14.86
N LYS A 57 12.00 -3.77 15.55
CA LYS A 57 12.30 -5.20 15.71
C LYS A 57 11.07 -6.04 16.10
N GLY A 58 10.28 -5.59 17.07
CA GLY A 58 9.18 -6.38 17.64
C GLY A 58 8.23 -6.92 16.57
N ALA A 59 7.72 -6.07 15.71
CA ALA A 59 6.80 -6.47 14.64
C ALA A 59 7.47 -7.30 13.52
N ALA A 60 8.78 -7.21 13.37
CA ALA A 60 9.53 -7.94 12.36
C ALA A 60 10.09 -9.30 12.83
N ASP A 61 10.19 -9.49 14.14
CA ASP A 61 10.72 -10.70 14.78
C ASP A 61 9.60 -11.68 15.20
N ASP A 62 8.37 -11.21 15.32
CA ASP A 62 7.21 -12.00 15.71
C ASP A 62 6.43 -12.50 14.50
N LEU A 63 6.33 -13.82 14.35
CA LEU A 63 5.57 -14.44 13.26
C LEU A 63 4.07 -14.15 13.36
N ASN A 64 3.52 -13.91 14.55
CA ASN A 64 2.11 -13.51 14.69
C ASN A 64 1.88 -12.11 14.14
N ASP A 65 2.79 -11.16 14.39
CA ASP A 65 2.70 -9.82 13.82
C ASP A 65 2.80 -9.85 12.29
N ILE A 66 3.67 -10.69 11.74
CA ILE A 66 3.78 -10.89 10.30
C ILE A 66 2.47 -11.43 9.71
N GLU A 67 1.83 -12.40 10.33
CA GLU A 67 0.54 -12.93 9.88
C GLU A 67 -0.59 -11.89 10.04
N ILE A 68 -0.59 -11.09 11.11
CA ILE A 68 -1.52 -9.97 11.28
C ILE A 68 -1.37 -8.96 10.15
N ILE A 69 -0.14 -8.57 9.81
CA ILE A 69 0.15 -7.63 8.73
C ILE A 69 -0.31 -8.21 7.38
N LYS A 70 0.03 -9.46 7.12
CA LYS A 70 -0.33 -10.18 5.89
C LYS A 70 -1.83 -10.25 5.64
N GLN A 71 -2.62 -10.36 6.69
CA GLN A 71 -4.09 -10.47 6.60
C GLN A 71 -4.81 -9.13 6.59
N LYS A 72 -4.11 -8.00 6.65
CA LYS A 72 -4.75 -6.68 6.66
C LYS A 72 -5.59 -6.45 5.40
N TYR A 73 -6.85 -6.13 5.62
CA TYR A 73 -7.79 -5.81 4.54
C TYR A 73 -7.36 -4.56 3.78
N LYS A 74 -7.35 -4.61 2.46
CA LYS A 74 -6.97 -3.52 1.54
C LYS A 74 -5.55 -2.93 1.73
N SER A 75 -4.72 -3.44 2.61
CA SER A 75 -3.35 -2.96 2.73
C SER A 75 -2.53 -3.42 1.53
N THR A 76 -1.87 -2.47 0.89
CA THR A 76 -1.09 -2.67 -0.33
C THR A 76 0.40 -2.69 -0.07
N HIS A 77 0.83 -1.93 0.93
CA HIS A 77 2.22 -1.72 1.31
C HIS A 77 2.44 -2.04 2.78
N LEU A 78 3.69 -2.26 3.10
CA LEU A 78 4.20 -2.34 4.47
C LEU A 78 5.29 -1.29 4.65
N LEU A 79 5.06 -0.33 5.56
CA LEU A 79 6.09 0.57 6.04
C LEU A 79 7.04 -0.22 6.95
N ALA A 80 8.33 -0.12 6.68
CA ALA A 80 9.33 -0.70 7.55
C ALA A 80 9.64 0.22 8.75
N PHE A 81 10.82 0.11 9.30
CA PHE A 81 11.23 0.68 10.58
C PHE A 81 11.21 2.20 10.63
N ASN A 82 10.77 2.75 11.76
CA ASN A 82 10.76 4.18 12.03
C ASN A 82 12.10 4.62 12.66
N GLU A 83 12.86 5.42 11.93
CA GLU A 83 14.16 5.98 12.34
C GLU A 83 15.10 4.97 13.03
N PRO A 84 15.38 3.84 12.37
CA PRO A 84 16.26 2.83 12.95
C PRO A 84 17.71 3.29 13.06
N ASP A 85 18.09 4.32 12.32
CA ASP A 85 19.44 4.92 12.31
C ASP A 85 19.85 5.57 13.63
N ASN A 86 18.89 5.81 14.55
CA ASN A 86 19.16 6.46 15.83
C ASN A 86 19.33 5.43 16.96
N CYS A 87 20.55 5.14 17.37
CA CYS A 87 20.85 4.16 18.42
C CYS A 87 20.28 4.53 19.81
N ASN A 88 19.90 5.77 20.04
CA ASN A 88 19.47 6.27 21.34
C ASN A 88 17.97 6.63 21.38
N ASP A 89 17.28 6.56 20.27
CA ASP A 89 15.86 6.93 20.16
C ASP A 89 15.16 6.11 19.07
N GLN A 90 13.85 6.27 18.94
CA GLN A 90 13.01 5.61 17.97
C GLN A 90 13.26 4.08 17.93
N SER A 91 13.10 3.46 16.77
CA SER A 91 13.28 2.00 16.68
C SER A 91 14.74 1.54 16.83
N GLY A 92 15.69 2.43 16.52
CA GLY A 92 17.11 2.13 16.58
C GLY A 92 17.64 1.78 17.96
N GLN A 93 17.01 2.31 19.03
CA GLN A 93 17.41 2.01 20.41
C GLN A 93 17.12 0.57 20.85
N TYR A 94 16.27 -0.17 20.13
CA TYR A 94 15.86 -1.51 20.48
C TYR A 94 16.53 -2.57 19.60
N GLY A 95 17.03 -3.63 20.23
CA GLY A 95 17.53 -4.81 19.50
C GLY A 95 18.68 -4.53 18.54
N ASN A 96 19.47 -3.49 18.79
CA ASN A 96 20.61 -3.10 17.96
C ASN A 96 20.24 -2.73 16.50
N MET A 97 19.05 -2.21 16.29
CA MET A 97 18.54 -1.89 14.96
C MET A 97 19.27 -0.74 14.27
N CYS A 98 20.00 0.10 15.02
CA CYS A 98 20.82 1.14 14.42
C CYS A 98 22.03 0.59 13.65
N VAL A 99 22.34 -0.70 13.80
CA VAL A 99 23.31 -1.39 12.96
C VAL A 99 22.61 -1.93 11.72
N VAL A 100 23.03 -1.52 10.54
CA VAL A 100 22.41 -1.87 9.26
C VAL A 100 22.23 -3.37 9.07
N ASP A 101 23.25 -4.17 9.35
CA ASP A 101 23.20 -5.63 9.19
C ASP A 101 22.09 -6.26 10.07
N THR A 102 21.92 -5.75 11.28
CA THR A 102 20.87 -6.21 12.20
C THR A 102 19.47 -5.86 11.65
N SER A 103 19.29 -4.62 11.24
CA SER A 103 18.03 -4.17 10.64
C SER A 103 17.68 -4.96 9.38
N LEU A 104 18.67 -5.28 8.56
CA LEU A 104 18.45 -6.04 7.35
C LEU A 104 17.95 -7.48 7.62
N VAL A 105 18.44 -8.13 8.67
CA VAL A 105 17.94 -9.45 9.10
C VAL A 105 16.46 -9.38 9.45
N TYR A 106 16.04 -8.37 10.20
CA TYR A 106 14.63 -8.19 10.56
C TYR A 106 13.77 -7.78 9.35
N TYR A 107 14.28 -6.90 8.50
CA TYR A 107 13.58 -6.49 7.27
C TYR A 107 13.28 -7.68 6.35
N LYS A 108 14.21 -8.61 6.22
CA LYS A 108 14.02 -9.83 5.42
C LYS A 108 12.81 -10.66 5.88
N ASN A 109 12.50 -10.66 7.19
CA ASN A 109 11.31 -11.35 7.68
C ASN A 109 10.00 -10.71 7.17
N LEU A 110 9.98 -9.40 6.99
CA LEU A 110 8.81 -8.66 6.54
C LEU A 110 8.40 -9.02 5.10
N LEU A 111 9.33 -9.51 4.28
CA LEU A 111 9.04 -9.98 2.92
C LEU A 111 8.02 -11.12 2.89
N LYS A 112 7.89 -11.88 3.98
CA LYS A 112 6.89 -12.95 4.14
C LYS A 112 5.45 -12.46 4.08
N THR A 113 5.23 -11.15 4.26
CA THR A 113 3.89 -10.54 4.13
C THR A 113 3.38 -10.52 2.70
N GLY A 114 4.28 -10.58 1.71
CA GLY A 114 3.96 -10.46 0.29
C GLY A 114 3.47 -9.07 -0.12
N LEU A 115 3.50 -8.08 0.80
CA LEU A 115 3.14 -6.69 0.51
C LEU A 115 4.27 -6.00 -0.25
N ARG A 116 3.95 -4.89 -0.91
CA ARG A 116 4.95 -4.00 -1.49
C ARG A 116 5.71 -3.33 -0.35
N MET A 117 7.04 -3.41 -0.40
CA MET A 117 7.91 -3.06 0.72
C MET A 117 8.40 -1.62 0.61
N VAL A 118 8.06 -0.83 1.62
CA VAL A 118 8.61 0.50 1.80
C VAL A 118 9.85 0.40 2.71
N SER A 119 10.92 1.08 2.34
CA SER A 119 12.17 1.06 3.11
C SER A 119 11.97 1.52 4.56
N PRO A 120 12.92 1.27 5.45
CA PRO A 120 13.00 2.05 6.68
C PRO A 120 13.00 3.55 6.38
N ALA A 121 12.26 4.34 7.17
CA ALA A 121 12.31 5.80 7.13
C ALA A 121 13.35 6.29 8.14
N THR A 122 14.43 6.88 7.66
CA THR A 122 15.50 7.39 8.50
C THR A 122 15.30 8.87 8.83
N ARG A 123 16.05 9.40 9.82
CA ARG A 123 16.16 10.84 10.00
C ARG A 123 16.64 11.51 8.71
N GLN A 124 16.26 12.75 8.51
CA GLN A 124 16.43 13.49 7.26
C GLN A 124 17.80 13.32 6.57
N GLY A 125 18.91 13.41 7.29
CA GLY A 125 20.25 13.30 6.71
C GLY A 125 20.69 11.84 6.46
N GLU A 126 20.19 10.91 7.23
CA GLU A 126 20.64 9.52 7.22
C GLU A 126 20.12 8.72 6.02
N VAL A 127 19.25 9.30 5.24
CA VAL A 127 18.86 8.76 3.92
C VAL A 127 20.08 8.62 2.99
N PHE A 128 21.07 9.51 3.11
CA PHE A 128 22.26 9.50 2.28
C PHE A 128 23.44 8.67 2.85
N SER A 129 23.31 8.20 4.08
CA SER A 129 24.33 7.42 4.78
C SER A 129 23.80 6.05 5.21
N TRP A 130 23.06 5.98 6.31
CA TRP A 130 22.56 4.73 6.86
C TRP A 130 21.63 3.98 5.88
N LEU A 131 20.66 4.67 5.28
CA LEU A 131 19.74 4.03 4.33
C LEU A 131 20.45 3.64 3.02
N ASN A 132 21.44 4.40 2.60
CA ASN A 132 22.25 4.06 1.42
C ASN A 132 23.06 2.78 1.67
N GLU A 133 23.67 2.62 2.85
CA GLU A 133 24.33 1.37 3.23
C GLU A 133 23.33 0.20 3.30
N PHE A 134 22.14 0.46 3.87
CA PHE A 134 21.08 -0.55 3.96
C PHE A 134 20.63 -1.03 2.57
N ASN A 135 20.37 -0.10 1.65
CA ASN A 135 19.97 -0.42 0.29
C ASN A 135 21.08 -1.20 -0.46
N TYR A 136 22.31 -0.74 -0.37
CA TYR A 136 23.45 -1.44 -0.98
C TYR A 136 23.59 -2.88 -0.48
N LYS A 137 23.44 -3.10 0.83
CA LYS A 137 23.50 -4.45 1.41
C LYS A 137 22.26 -5.29 1.07
N ALA A 138 21.09 -4.66 0.94
CA ALA A 138 19.87 -5.32 0.50
C ALA A 138 20.00 -5.84 -0.93
N GLU A 139 20.47 -4.99 -1.84
CA GLU A 139 20.74 -5.36 -3.25
C GLU A 139 21.72 -6.53 -3.36
N ASN A 140 22.83 -6.48 -2.64
CA ASN A 140 23.82 -7.56 -2.64
C ASN A 140 23.31 -8.90 -2.09
N GLN A 141 22.21 -8.87 -1.31
CA GLN A 141 21.55 -10.06 -0.77
C GLN A 141 20.24 -10.38 -1.49
N GLU A 142 19.95 -9.69 -2.60
CA GLU A 142 18.72 -9.81 -3.37
C GLU A 142 17.45 -9.59 -2.52
N ILE A 143 17.54 -8.72 -1.51
CA ILE A 143 16.43 -8.32 -0.66
C ILE A 143 15.71 -7.15 -1.31
N ARG A 144 14.44 -7.32 -1.60
CA ARG A 144 13.61 -6.37 -2.33
C ARG A 144 13.26 -5.15 -1.47
N ILE A 145 13.47 -3.95 -2.03
CA ILE A 145 12.91 -2.68 -1.59
C ILE A 145 12.15 -2.09 -2.79
N ASP A 146 10.89 -1.74 -2.61
CA ASP A 146 10.06 -1.28 -3.73
C ASP A 146 9.86 0.24 -3.73
N VAL A 147 10.00 0.87 -2.56
CA VAL A 147 9.73 2.29 -2.34
C VAL A 147 10.69 2.82 -1.27
N ILE A 148 11.19 4.03 -1.45
CA ILE A 148 12.00 4.71 -0.45
C ILE A 148 11.13 5.59 0.45
N ALA A 149 11.17 5.35 1.76
CA ALA A 149 10.54 6.23 2.74
C ALA A 149 11.49 7.32 3.22
N VAL A 150 10.98 8.53 3.40
CA VAL A 150 11.75 9.66 3.90
C VAL A 150 11.00 10.44 4.97
N HIS A 151 11.78 11.01 5.92
CA HIS A 151 11.37 12.08 6.81
C HIS A 151 12.09 13.37 6.45
N TRP A 152 11.37 14.50 6.50
CA TRP A 152 11.97 15.80 6.20
C TRP A 152 11.39 16.93 7.06
N TYR A 153 12.27 17.66 7.79
CA TYR A 153 11.89 18.67 8.77
C TYR A 153 12.73 19.96 8.69
N ASP A 154 13.44 20.18 7.60
CA ASP A 154 14.30 21.38 7.39
C ASP A 154 15.33 21.62 8.51
N TRP A 155 15.85 20.56 9.12
CA TRP A 155 16.81 20.68 10.25
C TRP A 155 18.10 21.39 9.91
N THR A 156 18.52 21.38 8.65
CA THR A 156 19.79 21.96 8.20
C THR A 156 19.78 23.50 8.13
N SER A 157 18.63 24.15 8.30
CA SER A 157 18.44 25.57 8.11
C SER A 157 18.45 26.39 9.41
N ASN A 158 18.91 25.82 10.53
CA ASN A 158 18.89 26.45 11.86
C ASN A 158 17.49 26.96 12.27
N PRO A 159 16.48 26.07 12.32
CA PRO A 159 15.10 26.47 12.47
C PRO A 159 14.78 27.19 13.79
N GLU A 160 15.43 26.84 14.89
CA GLU A 160 15.24 27.49 16.21
C GLU A 160 15.46 29.01 16.16
N ASN A 161 16.44 29.44 15.38
CA ASN A 161 16.80 30.84 15.29
C ASN A 161 16.16 31.59 14.12
N SER A 162 15.25 30.92 13.39
CA SER A 162 14.61 31.49 12.20
C SER A 162 13.14 31.15 12.06
N PRO A 163 12.28 31.45 13.09
CA PRO A 163 10.88 31.10 13.09
C PRO A 163 10.06 31.70 11.92
N ASN A 164 10.58 32.81 11.34
CA ASN A 164 9.99 33.53 10.21
C ASN A 164 10.79 33.34 8.92
N ALA A 165 11.48 32.20 8.74
CA ALA A 165 12.24 31.96 7.53
C ALA A 165 11.38 32.07 6.27
N ASN A 166 12.01 32.39 5.14
CA ASN A 166 11.33 32.51 3.87
C ASN A 166 10.79 31.13 3.43
N PRO A 167 9.48 30.95 3.23
CA PRO A 167 8.88 29.67 2.82
C PRO A 167 9.41 29.18 1.46
N GLN A 168 9.76 30.07 0.54
CA GLN A 168 10.33 29.71 -0.75
C GLN A 168 11.69 29.03 -0.61
N ASP A 169 12.52 29.49 0.32
CA ASP A 169 13.84 28.90 0.56
C ASP A 169 13.69 27.50 1.20
N ILE A 170 12.71 27.34 2.09
CA ILE A 170 12.35 26.05 2.69
C ILE A 170 11.89 25.09 1.60
N TYR A 171 10.97 25.52 0.74
CA TYR A 171 10.49 24.76 -0.40
C TYR A 171 11.63 24.34 -1.34
N ASN A 172 12.52 25.25 -1.70
CA ASN A 172 13.66 24.94 -2.57
C ASN A 172 14.57 23.84 -1.96
N ARG A 173 14.80 23.90 -0.64
CA ARG A 173 15.56 22.83 0.06
C ARG A 173 14.81 21.50 0.07
N PHE A 174 13.50 21.53 0.22
CA PHE A 174 12.65 20.33 0.18
C PHE A 174 12.70 19.65 -1.19
N VAL A 175 12.50 20.42 -2.25
CA VAL A 175 12.59 19.92 -3.63
C VAL A 175 13.96 19.31 -3.90
N ASN A 176 15.01 20.08 -3.62
CA ASN A 176 16.40 19.60 -3.82
C ASN A 176 16.71 18.32 -3.03
N TYR A 177 16.16 18.20 -1.82
CA TYR A 177 16.30 16.96 -1.03
C TYR A 177 15.63 15.78 -1.73
N LEU A 178 14.38 15.91 -2.18
CA LEU A 178 13.65 14.83 -2.84
C LEU A 178 14.29 14.43 -4.18
N GLU A 179 14.74 15.40 -4.97
CA GLU A 179 15.47 15.14 -6.21
C GLU A 179 16.79 14.37 -5.95
N ASN A 180 17.54 14.75 -4.92
CA ASN A 180 18.76 14.03 -4.56
C ASN A 180 18.48 12.59 -4.07
N VAL A 181 17.40 12.38 -3.33
CA VAL A 181 16.98 11.03 -2.91
C VAL A 181 16.59 10.21 -4.14
N TYR A 182 15.77 10.76 -5.03
CA TYR A 182 15.38 10.05 -6.24
C TYR A 182 16.57 9.72 -7.14
N ASN A 183 17.49 10.67 -7.33
CA ASN A 183 18.71 10.46 -8.11
C ASN A 183 19.63 9.37 -7.52
N LEU A 184 19.60 9.21 -6.18
CA LEU A 184 20.41 8.19 -5.52
C LEU A 184 19.83 6.79 -5.66
N TYR A 185 18.51 6.65 -5.52
CA TYR A 185 17.87 5.33 -5.43
C TYR A 185 17.14 4.89 -6.69
N GLY A 186 16.64 5.81 -7.51
CA GLY A 186 15.85 5.51 -8.70
C GLY A 186 14.51 4.81 -8.42
N LEU A 187 14.05 4.82 -7.17
CA LEU A 187 12.80 4.19 -6.72
C LEU A 187 11.76 5.26 -6.37
N PRO A 188 10.45 4.92 -6.45
CA PRO A 188 9.41 5.83 -5.96
C PRO A 188 9.63 6.22 -4.52
N ILE A 189 9.21 7.44 -4.16
CA ILE A 189 9.38 8.00 -2.81
C ILE A 189 8.02 8.09 -2.11
N TRP A 190 7.97 7.66 -0.85
CA TRP A 190 6.94 7.99 0.12
C TRP A 190 7.50 8.93 1.16
N ILE A 191 6.89 10.11 1.29
CA ILE A 191 7.24 11.06 2.33
C ILE A 191 6.32 10.78 3.51
N THR A 192 6.77 9.93 4.42
CA THR A 192 5.94 9.47 5.54
C THR A 192 5.78 10.55 6.60
N GLU A 193 6.75 11.45 6.74
CA GLU A 193 6.67 12.59 7.64
C GLU A 193 7.35 13.81 7.02
N PHE A 194 6.65 14.94 6.96
CA PHE A 194 7.29 16.20 6.60
C PHE A 194 6.56 17.41 7.15
N ASN A 195 7.30 18.45 7.49
CA ASN A 195 6.83 19.81 7.75
C ASN A 195 7.99 20.80 7.65
N ALA A 196 7.70 22.11 7.79
CA ALA A 196 8.72 23.17 7.72
C ALA A 196 9.55 23.31 9.00
N ASN A 197 9.51 22.35 9.90
CA ASN A 197 10.09 22.27 11.25
C ASN A 197 9.20 22.91 12.35
N ARG A 198 9.14 22.25 13.50
CA ARG A 198 8.35 22.65 14.68
C ARG A 198 8.65 24.05 15.24
N TYR A 199 9.82 24.62 14.90
CA TYR A 199 10.22 25.96 15.34
C TYR A 199 9.72 27.08 14.41
N ARG A 200 9.15 26.72 13.26
CA ARG A 200 8.55 27.69 12.34
C ARG A 200 7.16 28.07 12.78
N ASN A 201 6.76 29.31 12.51
CA ASN A 201 5.39 29.74 12.80
C ASN A 201 4.37 29.18 11.78
N GLU A 202 3.09 29.28 12.11
CA GLU A 202 1.97 28.80 11.29
C GLU A 202 1.99 29.38 9.87
N TRP A 203 2.28 30.67 9.74
CA TRP A 203 2.34 31.31 8.42
C TRP A 203 3.40 30.67 7.52
N VAL A 204 4.57 30.34 8.05
CA VAL A 204 5.66 29.66 7.30
C VAL A 204 5.20 28.27 6.85
N HIS A 205 4.60 27.49 7.75
CA HIS A 205 4.07 26.15 7.40
C HIS A 205 3.02 26.23 6.31
N ARG A 206 2.07 27.17 6.43
CA ARG A 206 1.00 27.34 5.45
C ARG A 206 1.54 27.73 4.08
N GLN A 207 2.44 28.71 4.02
CA GLN A 207 3.06 29.12 2.76
C GLN A 207 3.93 28.01 2.14
N PHE A 208 4.67 27.29 2.98
CA PHE A 208 5.43 26.12 2.52
C PHE A 208 4.51 25.05 1.91
N LEU A 209 3.40 24.71 2.56
CA LEU A 209 2.45 23.73 2.04
C LEU A 209 1.81 24.18 0.72
N GLN A 210 1.51 25.47 0.56
CA GLN A 210 0.97 26.02 -0.69
C GLN A 210 1.92 25.84 -1.87
N LEU A 211 3.23 25.80 -1.62
CA LEU A 211 4.26 25.52 -2.63
C LEU A 211 4.50 24.02 -2.80
N ALA A 212 4.56 23.30 -1.68
CA ALA A 212 4.96 21.89 -1.66
C ALA A 212 3.88 20.95 -2.22
N LEU A 213 2.60 21.15 -1.87
CA LEU A 213 1.55 20.20 -2.28
C LEU A 213 1.38 20.12 -3.80
N PRO A 214 1.31 21.22 -4.58
CA PRO A 214 1.28 21.11 -6.04
C PRO A 214 2.48 20.36 -6.61
N TYR A 215 3.69 20.65 -6.12
CA TYR A 215 4.89 19.92 -6.55
C TYR A 215 4.79 18.42 -6.29
N LEU A 216 4.31 18.02 -5.11
CA LEU A 216 4.18 16.61 -4.75
C LEU A 216 3.16 15.88 -5.63
N GLU A 217 2.08 16.57 -6.03
CA GLU A 217 1.07 16.00 -6.93
C GLU A 217 1.58 15.86 -8.38
N GLU A 218 2.36 16.84 -8.85
CA GLU A 218 2.87 16.87 -10.23
C GLU A 218 4.11 15.97 -10.42
N THR A 219 4.82 15.63 -9.34
CA THR A 219 6.06 14.86 -9.41
C THR A 219 5.78 13.36 -9.50
N GLU A 220 6.13 12.72 -10.62
CA GLU A 220 5.83 11.33 -10.90
C GLU A 220 6.45 10.33 -9.92
N TYR A 221 7.69 10.58 -9.49
CA TYR A 221 8.38 9.70 -8.54
C TYR A 221 7.89 9.83 -7.08
N ILE A 222 7.06 10.81 -6.77
CA ILE A 222 6.38 10.88 -5.47
C ILE A 222 5.10 10.07 -5.55
N GLU A 223 5.08 8.96 -4.84
CA GLU A 223 3.94 8.05 -4.85
C GLU A 223 2.93 8.37 -3.73
N ARG A 224 3.42 8.65 -2.52
CA ARG A 224 2.58 9.06 -1.38
C ARG A 224 3.29 10.07 -0.48
N TYR A 225 2.50 10.90 0.19
CA TYR A 225 3.01 11.84 1.18
C TYR A 225 2.01 12.04 2.33
N SER A 226 2.52 12.31 3.53
CA SER A 226 1.72 12.68 4.68
C SER A 226 2.39 13.82 5.46
N PHE A 227 1.69 14.95 5.55
CA PHE A 227 2.12 16.04 6.42
C PHE A 227 2.03 15.56 7.88
N PHE A 228 3.09 15.83 8.63
CA PHE A 228 3.17 15.53 10.05
C PHE A 228 3.01 16.82 10.84
N PRO A 229 1.84 17.08 11.45
CA PRO A 229 1.65 18.26 12.28
C PRO A 229 2.69 18.28 13.42
N PRO A 230 3.40 19.38 13.62
CA PRO A 230 4.30 19.49 14.78
C PRO A 230 3.48 19.42 16.06
N VAL A 231 4.05 18.83 17.11
CA VAL A 231 3.41 18.64 18.44
C VAL A 231 3.27 19.98 19.20
N THR A 232 3.20 21.09 18.51
CA THR A 232 2.99 22.42 19.06
C THR A 232 1.87 23.08 18.29
N ASP A 233 1.04 23.85 18.93
CA ASP A 233 -0.16 24.54 18.42
C ASP A 233 0.03 25.35 17.12
N GLN A 234 1.22 25.40 16.59
CA GLN A 234 1.61 26.31 15.50
C GLN A 234 1.35 25.76 14.08
N ALA A 235 1.15 24.47 13.92
CA ALA A 235 0.89 23.89 12.60
C ALA A 235 0.02 22.63 12.63
N ASP A 236 -0.78 22.47 13.67
CA ASP A 236 -1.73 21.37 13.80
C ASP A 236 -2.88 21.52 12.81
N PHE A 237 -3.51 20.42 12.48
CA PHE A 237 -4.71 20.41 11.65
C PHE A 237 -5.93 20.97 12.38
N PHE A 238 -5.97 20.86 13.70
CA PHE A 238 -7.09 21.27 14.52
C PHE A 238 -6.62 22.17 15.67
N ASP A 239 -7.46 23.10 16.05
CA ASP A 239 -7.31 23.91 17.24
C ASP A 239 -7.75 23.16 18.51
N GLU A 240 -7.60 23.79 19.67
CA GLU A 240 -8.00 23.24 20.97
C GLU A 240 -9.50 22.88 21.08
N ASN A 241 -10.33 23.49 20.22
CA ASN A 241 -11.78 23.24 20.14
C ASN A 241 -12.14 22.22 19.05
N ASN A 242 -11.15 21.57 18.45
CA ASN A 242 -11.29 20.62 17.36
C ASN A 242 -11.89 21.20 16.06
N ASN A 243 -11.72 22.51 15.84
CA ASN A 243 -11.99 23.13 14.54
C ASN A 243 -10.74 23.10 13.68
N TYR A 244 -10.91 23.11 12.36
CA TYR A 244 -9.77 23.23 11.46
C TYR A 244 -9.00 24.52 11.71
N THR A 245 -7.67 24.39 11.82
CA THR A 245 -6.77 25.50 11.63
C THR A 245 -6.73 25.90 10.14
N GLN A 246 -6.07 27.01 9.80
CA GLN A 246 -5.89 27.38 8.40
C GLN A 246 -5.06 26.33 7.63
N ILE A 247 -4.13 25.64 8.29
CA ILE A 247 -3.36 24.54 7.72
C ILE A 247 -4.26 23.31 7.52
N GLY A 248 -5.05 22.96 8.53
CA GLY A 248 -5.99 21.84 8.45
C GLY A 248 -7.04 22.03 7.37
N GLU A 249 -7.61 23.21 7.26
CA GLU A 249 -8.57 23.55 6.21
C GLU A 249 -7.92 23.47 4.81
N PHE A 250 -6.72 24.03 4.65
CA PHE A 250 -5.99 23.99 3.39
C PHE A 250 -5.64 22.54 3.00
N TYR A 251 -5.06 21.76 3.92
CA TYR A 251 -4.68 20.38 3.65
C TYR A 251 -5.90 19.49 3.34
N SER A 252 -6.99 19.65 4.11
CA SER A 252 -8.23 18.90 3.89
C SER A 252 -8.84 19.20 2.52
N ASN A 253 -8.93 20.47 2.13
CA ASN A 253 -9.53 20.89 0.86
C ASN A 253 -8.64 20.66 -0.36
N PHE A 254 -7.35 20.37 -0.17
CA PHE A 254 -6.44 20.16 -1.27
C PHE A 254 -6.74 18.84 -1.99
N ASN A 255 -7.02 18.90 -3.28
CA ASN A 255 -7.28 17.73 -4.10
C ASN A 255 -5.99 16.96 -4.37
N SER A 256 -6.08 15.64 -4.32
CA SER A 256 -4.96 14.76 -4.57
C SER A 256 -5.24 13.81 -5.72
N THR A 257 -4.21 13.54 -6.51
CA THR A 257 -4.23 12.65 -7.65
C THR A 257 -3.96 11.20 -7.22
N LYS A 258 -4.15 10.25 -8.13
CA LYS A 258 -3.86 8.83 -7.87
C LYS A 258 -2.38 8.64 -7.53
N SER A 259 -2.11 7.80 -6.54
CA SER A 259 -0.74 7.52 -6.07
C SER A 259 0.11 6.79 -7.10
N MET A 260 -0.52 6.04 -7.99
CA MET A 260 0.15 5.29 -9.05
C MET A 260 -0.60 5.48 -10.36
N ALA A 261 0.13 5.70 -11.45
CA ALA A 261 -0.45 5.77 -12.78
C ALA A 261 -1.06 4.42 -13.19
N GLU A 262 -2.21 4.44 -13.87
CA GLU A 262 -2.98 3.23 -14.19
C GLU A 262 -2.24 2.23 -15.09
N ASN A 263 -1.20 2.66 -15.79
CA ASN A 263 -0.54 1.87 -16.83
C ASN A 263 0.85 1.32 -16.49
N GLU A 264 1.49 1.75 -15.41
CA GLU A 264 2.88 1.35 -15.14
C GLU A 264 3.02 -0.05 -14.57
N TYR A 265 1.99 -0.56 -13.90
CA TYR A 265 2.05 -1.84 -13.20
C TYR A 265 1.12 -2.90 -13.79
N ALA A 266 0.31 -2.54 -14.76
CA ALA A 266 -0.68 -3.44 -15.36
C ALA A 266 -0.23 -4.06 -16.70
N SER A 267 0.91 -3.63 -17.25
CA SER A 267 1.36 -4.16 -18.54
C SER A 267 2.41 -5.26 -18.33
N PRO A 268 2.05 -6.51 -18.61
CA PRO A 268 3.03 -7.62 -18.66
C PRO A 268 4.18 -7.35 -19.65
N SER A 269 3.99 -6.43 -20.61
CA SER A 269 5.00 -6.08 -21.60
C SER A 269 6.23 -5.37 -21.05
N ASN A 270 6.14 -4.79 -19.85
CA ASN A 270 7.27 -4.16 -19.17
C ASN A 270 8.01 -5.13 -18.24
N LEU A 271 7.49 -6.33 -18.10
CA LEU A 271 8.10 -7.37 -17.30
C LEU A 271 9.15 -8.08 -18.17
N ASN A 272 10.40 -8.01 -17.75
CA ASN A 272 11.44 -8.82 -18.39
C ASN A 272 11.07 -10.29 -18.19
N SER A 273 10.90 -11.04 -19.28
CA SER A 273 10.51 -12.45 -19.21
C SER A 273 11.48 -13.29 -18.35
N ASN A 274 12.73 -12.86 -18.23
CA ASN A 274 13.72 -13.52 -17.40
C ASN A 274 13.49 -13.32 -15.90
N ASP A 275 12.86 -12.20 -15.51
CA ASP A 275 12.56 -11.90 -14.10
C ASP A 275 11.38 -12.74 -13.58
N TYR A 276 10.61 -13.35 -14.49
CA TYR A 276 9.39 -14.10 -14.20
C TYR A 276 9.42 -15.57 -14.61
N GLU A 277 10.52 -16.05 -15.19
CA GLU A 277 10.69 -17.46 -15.52
C GLU A 277 10.48 -18.36 -14.29
N PHE A 278 10.89 -17.87 -13.14
CA PHE A 278 10.66 -18.45 -11.83
C PHE A 278 9.16 -18.49 -11.44
N THR A 279 8.43 -17.41 -11.68
CA THR A 279 7.00 -17.30 -11.36
C THR A 279 6.17 -18.25 -12.23
N GLN A 280 6.60 -18.48 -13.47
CA GLN A 280 5.94 -19.40 -14.39
C GLN A 280 6.14 -20.88 -14.02
N THR A 281 7.23 -21.20 -13.33
CA THR A 281 7.51 -22.58 -12.89
C THR A 281 6.75 -22.95 -11.61
N GLU A 282 6.45 -22.00 -10.75
CA GLU A 282 5.74 -22.24 -9.50
C GLU A 282 4.24 -21.93 -9.58
N CYS A 283 3.85 -20.93 -10.33
CA CYS A 283 2.46 -20.73 -10.71
C CYS A 283 2.14 -21.70 -11.84
N ASN A 284 1.44 -22.79 -11.54
CA ASN A 284 0.92 -23.65 -12.60
C ASN A 284 0.32 -22.74 -13.70
N PRO A 285 0.90 -22.67 -14.91
CA PRO A 285 0.45 -21.74 -15.93
C PRO A 285 -1.01 -21.98 -16.34
N ASN A 286 -1.54 -23.17 -16.10
CA ASN A 286 -2.97 -23.47 -16.30
C ASN A 286 -3.87 -22.86 -15.24
N ASN A 287 -3.34 -22.34 -14.14
CA ASN A 287 -4.05 -21.63 -13.08
C ASN A 287 -3.62 -20.16 -12.97
N ALA A 288 -2.69 -19.70 -13.81
CA ALA A 288 -2.22 -18.33 -13.79
C ALA A 288 -3.24 -17.42 -14.49
N PHE A 289 -4.04 -16.72 -13.70
CA PHE A 289 -4.91 -15.62 -14.17
C PHE A 289 -4.13 -14.45 -14.81
N LEU A 290 -2.82 -14.58 -15.04
CA LEU A 290 -1.93 -13.54 -15.52
C LEU A 290 -1.24 -13.88 -16.85
N SER A 291 -1.58 -14.99 -17.49
CA SER A 291 -1.09 -15.21 -18.86
C SER A 291 -2.01 -14.49 -19.85
N ASN A 292 -1.47 -13.49 -20.55
CA ASN A 292 -2.00 -13.06 -21.84
C ASN A 292 -1.78 -14.17 -22.90
N HIS A 293 -2.29 -15.37 -22.65
CA HIS A 293 -2.62 -16.19 -23.78
C HIS A 293 -3.80 -15.50 -24.47
N GLU A 294 -3.68 -15.28 -25.76
CA GLU A 294 -4.84 -15.02 -26.59
C GLU A 294 -5.95 -15.93 -26.06
N ILE A 295 -7.02 -15.30 -25.62
CA ILE A 295 -8.23 -16.01 -25.23
C ILE A 295 -8.65 -16.69 -26.51
N GLU A 296 -8.24 -17.95 -26.70
CA GLU A 296 -9.08 -18.83 -27.52
C GLU A 296 -10.46 -18.63 -26.91
N SER A 297 -11.41 -18.15 -27.70
CA SER A 297 -12.73 -17.75 -27.30
C SER A 297 -13.22 -18.70 -26.21
N GLN A 298 -13.16 -18.26 -24.94
CA GLN A 298 -13.70 -19.05 -23.86
C GLN A 298 -15.16 -19.20 -24.21
N LYS A 299 -15.56 -20.43 -24.49
CA LYS A 299 -16.93 -20.77 -24.75
C LYS A 299 -17.75 -20.27 -23.58
N GLU A 300 -18.56 -19.24 -23.83
CA GLU A 300 -19.29 -18.53 -22.78
C GLU A 300 -20.32 -19.45 -22.16
N ILE A 301 -20.20 -19.67 -20.85
CA ILE A 301 -21.32 -20.21 -20.08
C ILE A 301 -22.26 -19.06 -19.76
N THR A 302 -23.47 -19.15 -20.20
CA THR A 302 -24.53 -18.22 -19.82
C THR A 302 -25.53 -18.88 -18.89
N ILE A 303 -26.03 -18.11 -17.94
CA ILE A 303 -27.10 -18.55 -17.03
C ILE A 303 -28.23 -17.51 -17.05
N TYR A 304 -29.44 -18.02 -17.13
CA TYR A 304 -30.65 -17.17 -17.16
C TYR A 304 -31.86 -17.86 -16.52
N PRO A 305 -32.83 -17.06 -16.01
CA PRO A 305 -32.72 -15.65 -15.73
C PRO A 305 -31.75 -15.37 -14.55
N ASN A 306 -31.04 -14.25 -14.64
CA ASN A 306 -30.22 -13.78 -13.52
C ASN A 306 -30.47 -12.25 -13.36
N PRO A 307 -31.14 -11.81 -12.28
CA PRO A 307 -31.60 -12.56 -11.08
C PRO A 307 -32.74 -13.54 -11.33
N SER A 308 -32.73 -14.62 -10.51
CA SER A 308 -33.71 -15.72 -10.60
C SER A 308 -34.59 -15.84 -9.35
N ASN A 309 -35.87 -16.32 -9.57
CA ASN A 309 -36.75 -16.72 -8.49
C ASN A 309 -36.63 -18.24 -8.20
N ASP A 310 -37.01 -19.10 -9.12
CA ASP A 310 -37.12 -20.52 -8.84
C ASP A 310 -36.22 -21.42 -9.68
N TYR A 311 -35.89 -21.01 -10.89
CA TYR A 311 -35.06 -21.79 -11.81
C TYR A 311 -33.99 -20.97 -12.47
N VAL A 312 -32.81 -21.57 -12.66
CA VAL A 312 -31.70 -21.05 -13.45
C VAL A 312 -31.40 -22.05 -14.56
N PHE A 313 -31.40 -21.60 -15.79
CA PHE A 313 -30.98 -22.37 -16.97
C PHE A 313 -29.49 -22.12 -17.21
N ILE A 314 -28.81 -23.15 -17.70
CA ILE A 314 -27.39 -23.14 -18.00
C ILE A 314 -27.24 -23.40 -19.49
N GLU A 315 -26.70 -22.43 -20.20
CA GLU A 315 -26.31 -22.58 -21.60
C GLU A 315 -24.81 -22.77 -21.67
N PHE A 316 -24.40 -23.98 -22.02
CA PHE A 316 -23.01 -24.37 -22.10
C PHE A 316 -22.80 -25.37 -23.21
N ASP A 317 -21.84 -25.17 -24.07
CA ASP A 317 -21.62 -25.98 -25.25
C ASP A 317 -20.72 -27.22 -25.02
N GLN A 318 -20.40 -27.51 -23.75
CA GLN A 318 -19.70 -28.72 -23.33
C GLN A 318 -20.55 -29.58 -22.38
N GLU A 319 -20.16 -30.82 -22.23
CA GLU A 319 -20.80 -31.70 -21.26
C GLU A 319 -20.56 -31.19 -19.83
N ILE A 320 -21.63 -31.04 -19.05
CA ILE A 320 -21.56 -30.68 -17.64
C ILE A 320 -21.26 -31.95 -16.85
N THR A 321 -20.09 -32.02 -16.22
CA THR A 321 -19.61 -33.15 -15.42
C THR A 321 -19.57 -32.85 -13.91
N ASP A 322 -19.42 -31.60 -13.52
CA ASP A 322 -19.40 -31.14 -12.13
C ASP A 322 -20.27 -29.89 -11.96
N LEU A 323 -21.35 -30.02 -11.15
CA LEU A 323 -22.31 -28.94 -10.93
C LEU A 323 -22.57 -28.75 -9.45
N LYS A 324 -22.26 -27.51 -8.95
CA LYS A 324 -22.38 -27.18 -7.52
C LYS A 324 -22.90 -25.78 -7.33
N ILE A 325 -23.67 -25.57 -6.26
CA ILE A 325 -24.05 -24.26 -5.76
C ILE A 325 -23.19 -23.94 -4.55
N LEU A 326 -22.59 -22.75 -4.54
CA LEU A 326 -21.78 -22.25 -3.44
C LEU A 326 -22.35 -20.93 -2.90
N ASN A 327 -22.13 -20.66 -1.62
CA ASN A 327 -22.41 -19.36 -1.04
C ASN A 327 -21.28 -18.36 -1.34
N ILE A 328 -21.42 -17.11 -0.88
CA ILE A 328 -20.44 -16.04 -1.06
C ILE A 328 -19.09 -16.31 -0.37
N GLU A 329 -19.04 -17.25 0.58
CA GLU A 329 -17.84 -17.69 1.28
C GLU A 329 -17.13 -18.85 0.55
N GLY A 330 -17.65 -19.29 -0.60
CA GLY A 330 -17.13 -20.43 -1.37
C GLY A 330 -17.50 -21.80 -0.79
N ARG A 331 -18.38 -21.87 0.21
CA ARG A 331 -18.85 -23.16 0.77
C ARG A 331 -19.90 -23.77 -0.14
N ILE A 332 -19.75 -25.07 -0.41
CA ILE A 332 -20.71 -25.82 -1.20
C ILE A 332 -22.03 -25.95 -0.41
N ILE A 333 -23.09 -25.38 -0.94
CA ILE A 333 -24.45 -25.51 -0.41
C ILE A 333 -25.07 -26.80 -0.92
N LYS A 334 -24.88 -27.11 -2.20
CA LYS A 334 -25.46 -28.31 -2.83
C LYS A 334 -24.60 -28.76 -4.01
N LYS A 335 -24.40 -30.09 -4.08
CA LYS A 335 -23.91 -30.75 -5.29
C LYS A 335 -25.15 -31.21 -6.08
N LEU A 336 -25.12 -30.99 -7.38
CA LEU A 336 -26.23 -31.31 -8.29
C LEU A 336 -25.79 -32.36 -9.29
N ARG A 337 -26.75 -33.08 -9.87
CA ARG A 337 -26.48 -33.88 -11.06
C ARG A 337 -26.28 -32.94 -12.26
N PRO A 338 -25.50 -33.33 -13.26
CA PRO A 338 -25.37 -32.57 -14.49
C PRO A 338 -26.72 -32.37 -15.16
N VAL A 339 -27.15 -31.13 -15.28
CA VAL A 339 -28.45 -30.73 -15.87
C VAL A 339 -28.35 -29.37 -16.49
N GLU A 340 -29.16 -29.07 -17.48
CA GLU A 340 -29.18 -27.76 -18.16
C GLU A 340 -30.01 -26.72 -17.39
N TYR A 341 -30.73 -27.11 -16.36
CA TYR A 341 -31.44 -26.18 -15.49
C TYR A 341 -31.49 -26.69 -14.06
N ILE A 342 -31.52 -25.79 -13.12
CA ILE A 342 -31.54 -26.07 -11.68
C ILE A 342 -32.70 -25.36 -10.98
N ASN A 343 -33.34 -26.08 -10.06
CA ASN A 343 -34.30 -25.47 -9.16
C ASN A 343 -33.55 -24.84 -7.98
N VAL A 344 -33.69 -23.52 -7.81
CA VAL A 344 -33.05 -22.70 -6.76
C VAL A 344 -34.08 -22.17 -5.74
N SER A 345 -35.32 -22.60 -5.78
CA SER A 345 -36.39 -22.15 -4.88
C SER A 345 -36.08 -22.39 -3.39
N PHE A 346 -35.23 -23.38 -3.09
CA PHE A 346 -34.80 -23.72 -1.73
C PHE A 346 -33.75 -22.74 -1.16
N LEU A 347 -33.20 -21.87 -1.96
CA LEU A 347 -32.22 -20.88 -1.53
C LEU A 347 -32.91 -19.63 -0.96
N ASN A 348 -32.33 -19.04 0.07
CA ASN A 348 -32.74 -17.75 0.54
C ASN A 348 -32.34 -16.65 -0.46
N LYS A 349 -32.98 -15.47 -0.39
CA LYS A 349 -32.60 -14.31 -1.18
C LYS A 349 -31.14 -13.96 -0.93
N GLY A 350 -30.35 -13.77 -1.99
CA GLY A 350 -28.94 -13.49 -1.84
C GLY A 350 -28.11 -13.75 -3.09
N ILE A 351 -26.79 -13.61 -2.94
CA ILE A 351 -25.81 -13.86 -4.00
C ILE A 351 -25.22 -15.26 -3.80
N TYR A 352 -25.10 -15.99 -4.89
CA TYR A 352 -24.57 -17.33 -4.95
C TYR A 352 -23.64 -17.48 -6.15
N PHE A 353 -22.84 -18.54 -6.12
CA PHE A 353 -22.05 -18.98 -7.26
C PHE A 353 -22.50 -20.37 -7.72
N LEU A 354 -22.62 -20.51 -9.01
CA LEU A 354 -22.78 -21.78 -9.67
C LEU A 354 -21.41 -22.22 -10.21
N LYS A 355 -20.90 -23.35 -9.73
CA LYS A 355 -19.73 -24.00 -10.33
C LYS A 355 -20.22 -24.99 -11.36
N VAL A 356 -19.83 -24.79 -12.61
CA VAL A 356 -20.07 -25.66 -13.75
C VAL A 356 -18.72 -26.12 -14.29
N ASN A 357 -18.36 -27.38 -14.09
CA ASN A 357 -17.00 -27.90 -14.31
C ASN A 357 -15.97 -27.01 -13.58
N ASP A 358 -15.09 -26.35 -14.30
CA ASP A 358 -14.08 -25.44 -13.73
C ASP A 358 -14.48 -23.95 -13.75
N HIS A 359 -15.70 -23.65 -14.21
CA HIS A 359 -16.21 -22.28 -14.31
C HIS A 359 -17.06 -21.88 -13.12
N PHE A 360 -16.94 -20.63 -12.68
CA PHE A 360 -17.74 -20.05 -11.61
C PHE A 360 -18.56 -18.88 -12.13
N ILE A 361 -19.88 -18.98 -12.01
CA ILE A 361 -20.81 -17.97 -12.49
C ILE A 361 -21.64 -17.45 -11.32
N LYS A 362 -21.65 -16.12 -11.15
CA LYS A 362 -22.46 -15.47 -10.12
C LYS A 362 -23.92 -15.42 -10.53
N PHE A 363 -24.83 -15.78 -9.63
CA PHE A 363 -26.25 -15.52 -9.78
C PHE A 363 -26.87 -14.91 -8.53
N ILE A 364 -28.00 -14.25 -8.73
CA ILE A 364 -28.76 -13.57 -7.67
C ILE A 364 -30.11 -14.27 -7.51
N LYS A 365 -30.38 -14.75 -6.30
CA LYS A 365 -31.69 -15.27 -5.89
C LYS A 365 -32.55 -14.13 -5.37
N LYS A 366 -33.75 -13.95 -5.93
CA LYS A 366 -34.75 -12.96 -5.50
C LYS A 366 -35.65 -13.47 -4.41
#